data_b245afba17efab36c781b7d262dcc7a7
#
_entry.id   b245afba17efab36c781b7d262dcc7a7
#
_cell.length_a   1.000
_cell.length_b   1.000
_cell.length_c   1.000
_cell.angle_alpha   90.00
_cell.angle_beta   90.00
_cell.angle_gamma   90.00
#
_symmetry.space_group_name_H-M   'P 1'
#
loop_
_entity.id
_entity.type
_entity.pdbx_description
1 polymer ?
#
loop_
_entity_poly.entity_id
_entity_poly.type
_entity_poly.pdbx_seq_one_letter_code
_entity_poly.pdbx_strand_id
1 'polypeptide(L)'
;TWLASVRMASERVIGTELVNEDNLKGYYMADGALYTYVHGDEYHNIFPFWNWRRIPGITTYESNAPIPNPNKTDARNHSSYVGGTTYQNTGITAMQLKRNKLEANKTWIFTDNYVLCMGSNIHADSTATIMTSIDQRFSKGKVWSDDNKRIFHDNTGYIILQADTCITLTENKEGQWKDFMGMYKPEILKSKLFSVYLKHRKDAPASYVYLTLPATTQQKVRDFDSHSVHIIRNDK
;
A
#
# COMPACT_ATOMS: atom_id res chain seq x y z
N THR A 1 11.00 11.93 14.61
CA THR A 1 9.85 11.11 15.04
C THR A 1 8.96 10.85 13.84
N TRP A 2 8.39 9.69 13.74
CA TRP A 2 7.46 9.28 12.69
C TRP A 2 6.46 8.29 13.25
N LEU A 3 5.35 8.10 12.53
CA LEU A 3 4.32 7.11 12.84
C LEU A 3 4.08 6.21 11.62
N ALA A 4 3.86 4.93 11.86
CA ALA A 4 3.31 4.03 10.85
C ALA A 4 2.18 3.20 11.44
N SER A 5 1.19 2.90 10.60
CA SER A 5 0.08 2.03 10.96
C SER A 5 -0.30 1.14 9.78
N VAL A 6 -0.65 -0.12 10.06
CA VAL A 6 -1.20 -1.03 9.06
C VAL A 6 -2.62 -1.44 9.45
N ARG A 7 -3.55 -1.36 8.50
CA ARG A 7 -4.92 -1.81 8.68
C ARG A 7 -5.11 -3.15 8.01
N MET A 8 -5.49 -4.14 8.81
CA MET A 8 -5.71 -5.53 8.39
C MET A 8 -7.12 -5.98 8.73
N ALA A 9 -7.62 -6.96 8.00
CA ALA A 9 -8.89 -7.63 8.30
C ALA A 9 -8.76 -9.15 8.13
N SER A 10 -9.59 -9.90 8.87
CA SER A 10 -9.80 -11.33 8.72
C SER A 10 -11.27 -11.61 8.42
N GLU A 11 -11.64 -12.87 8.25
CA GLU A 11 -13.05 -13.28 8.05
C GLU A 11 -13.98 -12.88 9.19
N ARG A 12 -13.45 -12.58 10.39
CA ARG A 12 -14.22 -12.22 11.60
C ARG A 12 -14.82 -10.82 11.54
N VAL A 13 -14.31 -9.94 10.66
CA VAL A 13 -14.75 -8.55 10.57
C VAL A 13 -14.90 -8.12 9.11
N ILE A 14 -15.83 -7.19 8.87
CA ILE A 14 -15.91 -6.52 7.57
C ILE A 14 -14.80 -5.47 7.52
N GLY A 15 -14.00 -5.51 6.45
CA GLY A 15 -12.85 -4.62 6.28
C GLY A 15 -13.20 -3.16 5.99
N THR A 16 -14.42 -2.91 5.55
CA THR A 16 -14.93 -1.59 5.19
C THR A 16 -16.44 -1.52 5.40
N GLU A 17 -16.93 -0.31 5.57
CA GLU A 17 -18.36 0.00 5.68
C GLU A 17 -18.71 1.12 4.70
N LEU A 18 -19.93 1.07 4.16
CA LEU A 18 -20.53 2.11 3.34
C LEU A 18 -21.93 2.38 3.88
N VAL A 19 -22.09 3.52 4.52
CA VAL A 19 -23.35 3.98 5.13
C VAL A 19 -23.60 5.43 4.72
N ASN A 20 -24.85 5.80 4.44
CA ASN A 20 -25.24 7.16 4.10
C ASN A 20 -24.43 7.82 2.98
N GLU A 21 -24.05 7.04 1.98
CA GLU A 21 -23.18 7.47 0.86
C GLU A 21 -21.76 7.91 1.27
N ASP A 22 -21.32 7.58 2.48
CA ASP A 22 -19.97 7.77 2.93
C ASP A 22 -19.09 6.58 2.52
N ASN A 23 -17.83 6.84 2.23
CA ASN A 23 -16.83 5.82 1.91
C ASN A 23 -17.14 5.00 0.64
N LEU A 24 -17.61 5.65 -0.42
CA LEU A 24 -18.01 4.99 -1.68
C LEU A 24 -16.90 4.18 -2.37
N LYS A 25 -15.63 4.47 -2.08
CA LYS A 25 -14.46 3.83 -2.71
C LYS A 25 -13.58 3.03 -1.73
N GLY A 26 -13.96 2.92 -0.45
CA GLY A 26 -13.11 2.35 0.60
C GLY A 26 -12.99 0.83 0.62
N TYR A 27 -13.43 0.11 -0.42
CA TYR A 27 -13.50 -1.35 -0.47
C TYR A 27 -12.21 -2.07 -0.08
N TYR A 28 -11.03 -1.52 -0.44
CA TYR A 28 -9.72 -2.12 -0.21
C TYR A 28 -8.99 -1.60 1.04
N MET A 29 -9.62 -0.74 1.85
CA MET A 29 -8.93 -0.02 2.94
C MET A 29 -8.38 -0.91 4.07
N ALA A 30 -8.81 -2.17 4.15
CA ALA A 30 -8.32 -3.10 5.17
C ALA A 30 -7.50 -4.28 4.60
N ASP A 31 -7.05 -4.17 3.34
CA ASP A 31 -6.26 -5.21 2.67
C ASP A 31 -4.74 -5.07 2.92
N GLY A 32 -4.38 -4.64 4.12
CA GLY A 32 -3.01 -4.35 4.52
C GLY A 32 -2.60 -2.92 4.15
N ALA A 33 -3.52 -1.96 4.26
CA ALA A 33 -3.19 -0.56 4.02
C ALA A 33 -2.17 -0.06 5.06
N LEU A 34 -1.02 0.39 4.59
CA LEU A 34 0.09 0.89 5.40
C LEU A 34 0.24 2.39 5.20
N TYR A 35 0.06 3.15 6.25
CA TYR A 35 0.25 4.59 6.27
C TYR A 35 1.49 4.97 7.05
N THR A 36 2.29 5.88 6.52
CA THR A 36 3.48 6.42 7.20
C THR A 36 3.42 7.94 7.23
N TYR A 37 3.66 8.50 8.42
CA TYR A 37 3.58 9.93 8.70
C TYR A 37 4.89 10.45 9.28
N VAL A 38 5.38 11.54 8.74
CA VAL A 38 6.53 12.31 9.23
C VAL A 38 6.06 13.68 9.73
N HIS A 39 5.13 14.30 9.01
CA HIS A 39 4.57 15.62 9.32
C HIS A 39 3.14 15.53 9.85
N GLY A 40 2.39 14.46 9.51
CA GLY A 40 1.01 14.21 9.91
C GLY A 40 -0.03 14.62 8.87
N ASP A 41 0.36 15.29 7.79
CA ASP A 41 -0.52 15.79 6.73
C ASP A 41 -0.39 15.05 5.39
N GLU A 42 0.41 13.97 5.32
CA GLU A 42 0.76 13.26 4.09
C GLU A 42 -0.45 12.78 3.28
N TYR A 43 -1.53 12.43 3.98
CA TYR A 43 -2.77 11.94 3.36
C TYR A 43 -3.97 12.86 3.61
N HIS A 44 -3.74 14.06 4.18
CA HIS A 44 -4.82 15.00 4.46
C HIS A 44 -5.47 15.48 3.14
N ASN A 45 -6.78 15.34 3.01
CA ASN A 45 -7.55 15.72 1.81
C ASN A 45 -7.13 15.03 0.50
N ILE A 46 -6.50 13.86 0.53
CA ILE A 46 -5.98 13.17 -0.66
C ILE A 46 -7.06 12.36 -1.41
N PHE A 47 -8.14 11.98 -0.76
CA PHE A 47 -9.12 11.02 -1.26
C PHE A 47 -9.72 11.35 -2.64
N PRO A 48 -10.00 12.61 -3.01
CA PRO A 48 -10.47 12.94 -4.36
C PRO A 48 -9.53 12.49 -5.48
N PHE A 49 -8.22 12.41 -5.19
CA PHE A 49 -7.17 12.19 -6.19
C PHE A 49 -6.65 10.76 -6.22
N TRP A 50 -6.96 9.94 -5.20
CA TRP A 50 -6.42 8.59 -5.08
C TRP A 50 -6.86 7.67 -6.22
N ASN A 51 -5.90 6.89 -6.72
CA ASN A 51 -6.25 5.62 -7.31
C ASN A 51 -6.56 4.64 -6.18
N TRP A 52 -7.83 4.35 -5.96
CA TRP A 52 -8.33 3.53 -4.86
C TRP A 52 -7.96 2.04 -4.96
N ARG A 53 -7.31 1.63 -6.07
CA ARG A 53 -6.64 0.34 -6.20
C ARG A 53 -5.14 0.42 -5.87
N ARG A 54 -4.63 1.61 -5.54
CA ARG A 54 -3.24 1.86 -5.13
C ARG A 54 -3.14 2.52 -3.76
N ILE A 55 -4.09 2.23 -2.85
CA ILE A 55 -3.95 2.62 -1.44
C ILE A 55 -2.59 2.10 -0.93
N PRO A 56 -1.78 2.89 -0.22
CA PRO A 56 -0.48 2.44 0.27
C PRO A 56 -0.55 1.09 0.99
N GLY A 57 0.33 0.17 0.66
CA GLY A 57 0.43 -1.15 1.30
C GLY A 57 -0.44 -2.25 0.71
N ILE A 58 -1.54 -1.97 -0.01
CA ILE A 58 -2.46 -3.01 -0.48
C ILE A 58 -1.92 -3.80 -1.68
N THR A 59 -2.40 -5.05 -1.81
CA THR A 59 -2.20 -5.90 -2.99
C THR A 59 -3.55 -6.12 -3.67
N THR A 60 -3.66 -5.82 -4.96
CA THR A 60 -4.92 -5.90 -5.70
C THR A 60 -4.68 -6.02 -7.22
N TYR A 61 -5.77 -6.08 -8.00
CA TYR A 61 -5.72 -6.08 -9.46
C TYR A 61 -5.56 -4.67 -10.03
N GLU A 62 -4.76 -4.54 -11.07
CA GLU A 62 -4.78 -3.38 -11.96
C GLU A 62 -6.06 -3.43 -12.80
N SER A 63 -6.92 -2.43 -12.68
CA SER A 63 -8.21 -2.38 -13.40
C SER A 63 -8.76 -0.97 -13.46
N ASN A 64 -9.44 -0.66 -14.57
CA ASN A 64 -10.21 0.58 -14.74
C ASN A 64 -11.70 0.39 -14.37
N ALA A 65 -12.11 -0.82 -13.95
CA ALA A 65 -13.47 -1.05 -13.50
C ALA A 65 -13.78 -0.21 -12.24
N PRO A 66 -15.04 0.15 -12.00
CA PRO A 66 -15.43 0.81 -10.77
C PRO A 66 -14.96 0.04 -9.52
N ILE A 67 -14.69 0.75 -8.44
CA ILE A 67 -14.41 0.12 -7.14
C ILE A 67 -15.67 -0.65 -6.70
N PRO A 68 -15.53 -1.91 -6.24
CA PRO A 68 -16.69 -2.68 -5.80
C PRO A 68 -17.43 -1.98 -4.66
N ASN A 69 -18.75 -2.04 -4.68
CA ASN A 69 -19.59 -1.51 -3.61
C ASN A 69 -19.69 -2.58 -2.49
N PRO A 70 -19.24 -2.28 -1.27
CA PRO A 70 -19.23 -3.26 -0.17
C PRO A 70 -20.64 -3.72 0.26
N ASN A 71 -21.69 -2.96 -0.06
CA ASN A 71 -23.08 -3.36 0.22
C ASN A 71 -23.65 -4.34 -0.83
N LYS A 72 -22.97 -4.48 -1.98
CA LYS A 72 -23.40 -5.35 -3.09
C LYS A 72 -22.39 -6.47 -3.40
N THR A 73 -21.22 -6.39 -2.81
CA THR A 73 -20.11 -7.32 -3.05
C THR A 73 -19.53 -7.71 -1.70
N ASP A 74 -19.15 -8.99 -1.54
CA ASP A 74 -18.52 -9.43 -0.30
C ASP A 74 -17.23 -8.62 -0.02
N ALA A 75 -17.25 -7.90 1.10
CA ALA A 75 -16.15 -7.03 1.53
C ALA A 75 -15.26 -7.70 2.59
N ARG A 76 -15.44 -8.99 2.87
CA ARG A 76 -14.64 -9.74 3.84
C ARG A 76 -13.36 -10.29 3.21
N ASN A 77 -12.35 -10.40 4.03
CA ASN A 77 -11.21 -11.26 3.77
C ASN A 77 -11.56 -12.69 4.19
N HIS A 78 -11.40 -13.68 3.29
CA HIS A 78 -11.75 -15.08 3.56
C HIS A 78 -10.60 -15.87 4.19
N SER A 79 -9.87 -15.24 5.10
CA SER A 79 -8.84 -15.91 5.92
C SER A 79 -9.00 -15.52 7.38
N SER A 80 -8.85 -16.49 8.26
CA SER A 80 -8.78 -16.27 9.70
C SER A 80 -7.42 -15.73 10.16
N TYR A 81 -6.38 -15.84 9.30
CA TYR A 81 -5.02 -15.51 9.68
C TYR A 81 -4.75 -14.00 9.64
N VAL A 82 -4.75 -13.41 10.81
CA VAL A 82 -4.31 -12.04 11.08
C VAL A 82 -3.82 -11.95 12.52
N GLY A 83 -2.69 -11.31 12.72
CA GLY A 83 -2.16 -11.13 14.08
C GLY A 83 -0.83 -10.42 14.09
N GLY A 84 -0.31 -10.21 15.28
CA GLY A 84 0.98 -9.59 15.49
C GLY A 84 1.45 -9.72 16.93
N THR A 85 2.70 -9.38 17.15
CA THR A 85 3.33 -9.33 18.46
C THR A 85 4.37 -8.23 18.49
N THR A 86 4.76 -7.82 19.67
CA THR A 86 5.81 -6.82 19.90
C THR A 86 6.81 -7.32 20.91
N TYR A 87 8.05 -6.93 20.73
CA TYR A 87 9.11 -7.10 21.70
C TYR A 87 10.00 -5.86 21.71
N GLN A 88 10.12 -5.20 22.86
CA GLN A 88 10.80 -3.90 22.97
C GLN A 88 10.26 -2.88 21.93
N ASN A 89 11.15 -2.31 21.11
CA ASN A 89 10.80 -1.32 20.08
C ASN A 89 10.53 -1.97 18.71
N THR A 90 10.42 -3.28 18.63
CA THR A 90 10.15 -4.00 17.37
C THR A 90 8.77 -4.61 17.42
N GLY A 91 8.01 -4.44 16.34
CA GLY A 91 6.71 -5.08 16.15
C GLY A 91 6.70 -5.91 14.88
N ILE A 92 6.03 -7.04 14.90
CA ILE A 92 5.73 -7.83 13.72
C ILE A 92 4.23 -8.05 13.62
N THR A 93 3.69 -7.89 12.42
CA THR A 93 2.29 -8.22 12.15
C THR A 93 2.16 -8.87 10.78
N ALA A 94 1.19 -9.76 10.64
CA ALA A 94 0.97 -10.48 9.40
C ALA A 94 -0.52 -10.74 9.16
N MET A 95 -0.87 -10.87 7.89
CA MET A 95 -2.17 -11.31 7.44
C MET A 95 -2.06 -12.19 6.20
N GLN A 96 -3.00 -13.08 6.02
CA GLN A 96 -3.28 -13.69 4.72
C GLN A 96 -4.43 -12.95 4.06
N LEU A 97 -4.17 -12.34 2.92
CA LEU A 97 -5.20 -11.80 2.04
C LEU A 97 -5.77 -12.95 1.19
N LYS A 98 -7.10 -13.12 1.24
CA LYS A 98 -7.81 -14.10 0.43
C LYS A 98 -9.18 -13.53 0.05
N ARG A 99 -9.25 -12.91 -1.11
CA ARG A 99 -10.52 -12.34 -1.62
C ARG A 99 -10.46 -12.12 -3.13
N ASN A 100 -11.61 -12.17 -3.78
CA ASN A 100 -11.73 -11.95 -5.23
C ASN A 100 -10.79 -12.85 -6.07
N LYS A 101 -10.56 -14.09 -5.64
CA LYS A 101 -9.63 -15.04 -6.25
C LYS A 101 -8.16 -14.60 -6.20
N LEU A 102 -7.82 -13.61 -5.41
CA LEU A 102 -6.46 -13.17 -5.12
C LEU A 102 -6.05 -13.69 -3.75
N GLU A 103 -4.88 -14.31 -3.69
CA GLU A 103 -4.24 -14.72 -2.44
C GLU A 103 -2.86 -14.07 -2.31
N ALA A 104 -2.51 -13.69 -1.08
CA ALA A 104 -1.19 -13.19 -0.72
C ALA A 104 -0.95 -13.33 0.79
N ASN A 105 0.24 -13.77 1.18
CA ASN A 105 0.71 -13.65 2.56
C ASN A 105 1.43 -12.32 2.70
N LYS A 106 1.12 -11.54 3.72
CA LYS A 106 1.69 -10.20 3.93
C LYS A 106 2.22 -10.07 5.34
N THR A 107 3.43 -9.52 5.49
CA THR A 107 4.09 -9.32 6.78
C THR A 107 4.73 -7.95 6.82
N TRP A 108 4.63 -7.29 7.97
CA TRP A 108 5.27 -6.01 8.27
C TRP A 108 6.07 -6.15 9.55
N ILE A 109 7.32 -5.71 9.52
CA ILE A 109 8.20 -5.62 10.69
C ILE A 109 8.52 -4.15 10.92
N PHE A 110 8.07 -3.64 12.05
CA PHE A 110 8.26 -2.26 12.49
C PHE A 110 9.50 -2.19 13.37
N THR A 111 10.44 -1.33 13.02
CA THR A 111 11.66 -1.06 13.78
C THR A 111 11.76 0.43 14.09
N ASP A 112 12.78 0.86 14.79
CA ASP A 112 13.01 2.30 15.06
C ASP A 112 13.31 3.11 13.79
N ASN A 113 13.82 2.49 12.72
CA ASN A 113 14.35 3.18 11.54
C ASN A 113 13.54 2.96 10.26
N TYR A 114 12.79 1.87 10.17
CA TYR A 114 12.05 1.50 8.96
C TYR A 114 10.91 0.52 9.24
N VAL A 115 10.04 0.40 8.28
CA VAL A 115 9.08 -0.71 8.19
C VAL A 115 9.56 -1.63 7.07
N LEU A 116 9.91 -2.89 7.39
CA LEU A 116 10.16 -3.94 6.42
C LEU A 116 8.83 -4.58 6.01
N CYS A 117 8.55 -4.58 4.72
CA CYS A 117 7.32 -5.10 4.15
C CYS A 117 7.63 -6.29 3.25
N MET A 118 7.00 -7.42 3.54
CA MET A 118 7.16 -8.66 2.77
C MET A 118 5.82 -9.18 2.27
N GLY A 119 5.84 -9.73 1.06
CA GLY A 119 4.72 -10.47 0.52
C GLY A 119 5.19 -11.74 -0.16
N SER A 120 4.43 -12.81 0.00
CA SER A 120 4.70 -14.10 -0.63
C SER A 120 3.42 -14.80 -1.07
N ASN A 121 3.56 -15.84 -1.88
CA ASN A 121 2.44 -16.60 -2.41
C ASN A 121 1.38 -15.71 -3.08
N ILE A 122 1.83 -14.67 -3.80
CA ILE A 122 0.94 -13.74 -4.48
C ILE A 122 0.52 -14.36 -5.80
N HIS A 123 -0.73 -14.75 -5.91
CA HIS A 123 -1.29 -15.36 -7.12
C HIS A 123 -2.79 -15.09 -7.21
N ALA A 124 -3.33 -15.28 -8.41
CA ALA A 124 -4.75 -15.16 -8.65
C ALA A 124 -5.21 -16.09 -9.78
N ASP A 125 -6.43 -16.57 -9.68
CA ASP A 125 -7.15 -17.19 -10.80
C ASP A 125 -7.77 -16.08 -11.67
N SER A 126 -6.89 -15.37 -12.40
CA SER A 126 -7.28 -14.24 -13.25
C SER A 126 -6.17 -13.88 -14.24
N THR A 127 -6.55 -13.35 -15.40
CA THR A 127 -5.62 -12.79 -16.40
C THR A 127 -5.20 -11.35 -16.07
N ALA A 128 -5.83 -10.70 -15.09
CA ALA A 128 -5.51 -9.34 -14.70
C ALA A 128 -4.13 -9.25 -14.03
N THR A 129 -3.44 -8.13 -14.21
CA THR A 129 -2.17 -7.87 -13.54
C THR A 129 -2.40 -7.62 -12.06
N ILE A 130 -1.66 -8.32 -11.20
CA ILE A 130 -1.63 -8.06 -9.77
C ILE A 130 -0.57 -7.00 -9.48
N MET A 131 -0.88 -6.08 -8.60
CA MET A 131 0.06 -5.06 -8.12
C MET A 131 0.01 -4.94 -6.60
N THR A 132 1.14 -4.57 -6.01
CA THR A 132 1.24 -4.13 -4.61
C THR A 132 1.64 -2.67 -4.58
N SER A 133 0.81 -1.82 -4.00
CA SER A 133 1.15 -0.42 -3.79
C SER A 133 2.11 -0.30 -2.61
N ILE A 134 3.17 0.49 -2.78
CA ILE A 134 4.09 0.85 -1.69
C ILE A 134 3.62 2.14 -1.05
N ASP A 135 3.40 3.17 -1.88
CA ASP A 135 2.89 4.46 -1.42
C ASP A 135 2.14 5.22 -2.52
N GLN A 136 1.25 6.10 -2.10
CA GLN A 136 0.56 7.08 -2.93
C GLN A 136 0.22 8.30 -2.07
N ARG A 137 0.91 9.41 -2.28
CA ARG A 137 0.76 10.66 -1.53
C ARG A 137 0.87 11.89 -2.41
N PHE A 138 0.63 13.08 -1.87
CA PHE A 138 0.87 14.30 -2.61
C PHE A 138 2.33 14.42 -3.04
N SER A 139 2.55 14.88 -4.26
CA SER A 139 3.91 15.16 -4.77
C SER A 139 4.40 16.47 -4.20
N LYS A 140 5.23 16.40 -3.16
CA LYS A 140 5.93 17.54 -2.55
C LYS A 140 7.41 17.52 -2.95
N GLY A 141 7.84 18.50 -3.71
CA GLY A 141 9.24 18.60 -4.14
C GLY A 141 9.65 17.59 -5.21
N LYS A 142 10.95 17.34 -5.30
CA LYS A 142 11.54 16.48 -6.32
C LYS A 142 11.57 15.02 -5.86
N VAL A 143 11.15 14.12 -6.75
CA VAL A 143 11.37 12.68 -6.60
C VAL A 143 12.78 12.34 -7.06
N TRP A 144 13.53 11.62 -6.26
CA TRP A 144 14.79 11.02 -6.67
C TRP A 144 14.63 9.49 -6.73
N SER A 145 15.20 8.88 -7.75
CA SER A 145 15.20 7.42 -7.92
C SER A 145 16.50 6.95 -8.55
N ASP A 146 16.98 5.78 -8.09
CA ASP A 146 18.08 5.02 -8.64
C ASP A 146 17.53 3.67 -9.13
N ASP A 147 17.35 3.54 -10.46
CA ASP A 147 16.80 2.35 -11.15
C ASP A 147 15.53 1.75 -10.53
N ASN A 148 14.66 2.58 -9.93
CA ASN A 148 13.50 2.14 -9.17
C ASN A 148 13.79 1.14 -8.04
N LYS A 149 15.04 1.05 -7.59
CA LYS A 149 15.43 0.23 -6.43
C LYS A 149 15.57 1.06 -5.16
N ARG A 150 15.99 2.30 -5.30
CA ARG A 150 16.07 3.29 -4.22
C ARG A 150 15.30 4.51 -4.65
N ILE A 151 14.29 4.89 -3.90
CA ILE A 151 13.43 6.02 -4.22
C ILE A 151 13.37 6.91 -2.99
N PHE A 152 13.44 8.23 -3.18
CA PHE A 152 13.26 9.20 -2.12
C PHE A 152 12.25 10.26 -2.55
N HIS A 153 11.31 10.54 -1.66
CA HIS A 153 10.32 11.59 -1.83
C HIS A 153 9.82 12.07 -0.46
N ASP A 154 9.76 13.38 -0.27
CA ASP A 154 9.15 14.05 0.90
C ASP A 154 9.52 13.39 2.24
N ASN A 155 10.83 13.40 2.58
CA ASN A 155 11.40 12.82 3.80
C ASN A 155 11.13 11.32 4.02
N THR A 156 10.74 10.61 2.98
CA THR A 156 10.51 9.16 3.02
C THR A 156 11.34 8.47 1.94
N GLY A 157 12.04 7.42 2.33
CA GLY A 157 12.80 6.54 1.45
C GLY A 157 12.09 5.21 1.23
N TYR A 158 12.31 4.63 0.04
CA TYR A 158 11.85 3.29 -0.30
C TYR A 158 13.00 2.51 -0.88
N ILE A 159 13.29 1.33 -0.31
CA ILE A 159 14.36 0.42 -0.78
C ILE A 159 13.71 -0.87 -1.24
N ILE A 160 13.86 -1.19 -2.51
CA ILE A 160 13.30 -2.41 -3.11
C ILE A 160 14.37 -3.49 -3.09
N LEU A 161 14.20 -4.47 -2.21
CA LEU A 161 15.15 -5.59 -2.07
C LEU A 161 14.80 -6.74 -3.00
N GLN A 162 13.49 -6.98 -3.22
CA GLN A 162 12.99 -8.03 -4.10
C GLN A 162 11.66 -7.60 -4.73
N ALA A 163 11.57 -7.63 -6.04
CA ALA A 163 10.33 -7.43 -6.80
C ALA A 163 10.52 -7.87 -8.25
N ASP A 164 9.41 -8.20 -8.94
CA ASP A 164 9.44 -8.44 -10.38
C ASP A 164 9.63 -7.13 -11.16
N THR A 165 8.80 -6.12 -10.87
CA THR A 165 8.90 -4.80 -11.48
C THR A 165 8.46 -3.73 -10.48
N CYS A 166 9.25 -2.67 -10.33
CA CYS A 166 8.89 -1.49 -9.56
C CYS A 166 8.63 -0.30 -10.48
N ILE A 167 7.56 0.43 -10.22
CA ILE A 167 7.14 1.60 -11.00
C ILE A 167 7.01 2.80 -10.06
N THR A 168 7.65 3.90 -10.46
CA THR A 168 7.54 5.20 -9.81
C THR A 168 6.87 6.18 -10.77
N LEU A 169 5.83 6.85 -10.29
CA LEU A 169 5.06 7.81 -11.09
C LEU A 169 4.90 9.14 -10.34
N THR A 170 4.84 10.21 -11.12
CA THR A 170 4.34 11.50 -10.66
C THR A 170 3.35 12.00 -11.71
N GLU A 171 2.12 12.21 -11.32
CA GLU A 171 1.04 12.51 -12.25
C GLU A 171 0.08 13.58 -11.71
N ASN A 172 -0.41 14.43 -12.61
CA ASN A 172 -1.51 15.36 -12.30
C ASN A 172 -2.80 14.57 -12.19
N LYS A 173 -3.59 14.88 -11.17
CA LYS A 173 -4.89 14.25 -10.91
C LYS A 173 -5.97 15.31 -10.79
N GLU A 174 -7.13 14.99 -11.31
CA GLU A 174 -8.38 15.68 -11.03
C GLU A 174 -9.30 14.74 -10.28
N GLY A 175 -10.12 15.29 -9.40
CA GLY A 175 -11.08 14.50 -8.63
C GLY A 175 -11.99 15.40 -7.81
N GLN A 176 -12.95 14.80 -7.13
CA GLN A 176 -13.94 15.52 -6.33
C GLN A 176 -14.32 14.69 -5.10
N TRP A 177 -14.65 15.36 -4.01
CA TRP A 177 -15.10 14.69 -2.78
C TRP A 177 -16.37 13.89 -3.00
N LYS A 178 -17.27 14.35 -3.88
CA LYS A 178 -18.51 13.65 -4.20
C LYS A 178 -18.30 12.20 -4.65
N ASP A 179 -17.19 11.90 -5.29
CA ASP A 179 -16.86 10.54 -5.75
C ASP A 179 -16.56 9.56 -4.61
N PHE A 180 -16.24 10.10 -3.44
CA PHE A 180 -15.94 9.34 -2.24
C PHE A 180 -17.03 9.49 -1.17
N MET A 181 -17.60 10.68 -1.03
CA MET A 181 -18.67 11.01 -0.09
C MET A 181 -19.82 11.67 -0.85
N GLY A 182 -20.88 10.91 -1.11
CA GLY A 182 -21.97 11.32 -2.00
C GLY A 182 -22.71 12.60 -1.61
N MET A 183 -22.68 12.98 -0.33
CA MET A 183 -23.30 14.20 0.17
C MET A 183 -22.59 15.50 -0.20
N TYR A 184 -21.34 15.44 -0.66
CA TYR A 184 -20.59 16.63 -1.07
C TYR A 184 -21.11 17.19 -2.39
N LYS A 185 -20.97 18.50 -2.56
CA LYS A 185 -21.25 19.15 -3.84
C LYS A 185 -20.20 18.76 -4.87
N PRO A 186 -20.57 18.67 -6.15
CA PRO A 186 -19.62 18.42 -7.22
C PRO A 186 -18.69 19.64 -7.38
N GLU A 187 -17.40 19.43 -7.11
CA GLU A 187 -16.35 20.43 -7.26
C GLU A 187 -15.08 19.74 -7.75
N ILE A 188 -14.59 20.09 -8.92
CA ILE A 188 -13.38 19.51 -9.48
C ILE A 188 -12.16 20.17 -8.85
N LEU A 189 -11.41 19.36 -8.14
CA LEU A 189 -10.14 19.72 -7.53
C LEU A 189 -8.99 19.16 -8.36
N LYS A 190 -7.83 19.83 -8.31
CA LYS A 190 -6.62 19.42 -9.03
C LYS A 190 -5.45 19.28 -8.06
N SER A 191 -4.65 18.25 -8.25
CA SER A 191 -3.45 18.04 -7.47
C SER A 191 -2.44 17.21 -8.24
N LYS A 192 -1.25 17.04 -7.66
CA LYS A 192 -0.19 16.21 -8.20
C LYS A 192 0.15 15.12 -7.20
N LEU A 193 0.12 13.87 -7.64
CA LEU A 193 0.43 12.71 -6.81
C LEU A 193 1.76 12.07 -7.20
N PHE A 194 2.47 11.63 -6.19
CA PHE A 194 3.55 10.65 -6.27
C PHE A 194 2.99 9.27 -5.94
N SER A 195 3.42 8.25 -6.69
CA SER A 195 3.07 6.85 -6.43
C SER A 195 4.27 5.95 -6.69
N VAL A 196 4.43 4.93 -5.85
CA VAL A 196 5.37 3.84 -6.08
C VAL A 196 4.66 2.52 -5.82
N TYR A 197 4.78 1.58 -6.76
CA TYR A 197 4.11 0.28 -6.68
C TYR A 197 4.85 -0.80 -7.45
N LEU A 198 4.57 -2.05 -7.11
CA LEU A 198 5.12 -3.24 -7.73
C LEU A 198 4.08 -3.87 -8.66
N LYS A 199 4.50 -4.33 -9.83
CA LYS A 199 3.72 -5.24 -10.68
C LYS A 199 4.29 -6.64 -10.56
N HIS A 200 3.41 -7.61 -10.37
CA HIS A 200 3.77 -9.00 -10.16
C HIS A 200 3.66 -9.82 -11.45
N ARG A 201 4.55 -10.82 -11.59
CA ARG A 201 4.47 -11.81 -12.65
C ARG A 201 3.16 -12.62 -12.56
N LYS A 202 2.80 -13.28 -13.64
CA LYS A 202 1.54 -14.04 -13.75
C LYS A 202 1.75 -15.56 -13.91
N ASP A 203 2.94 -15.96 -14.28
CA ASP A 203 3.33 -17.34 -14.61
C ASP A 203 3.63 -18.22 -13.39
N ALA A 204 3.88 -17.60 -12.25
CA ALA A 204 4.14 -18.27 -10.98
C ALA A 204 3.72 -17.38 -9.79
N PRO A 205 3.51 -17.94 -8.60
CA PRO A 205 3.32 -17.14 -7.41
C PRO A 205 4.47 -16.15 -7.20
N ALA A 206 4.14 -14.88 -7.02
CA ALA A 206 5.10 -13.81 -6.85
C ALA A 206 5.41 -13.53 -5.38
N SER A 207 6.50 -12.81 -5.15
CA SER A 207 6.90 -12.31 -3.83
C SER A 207 7.55 -10.96 -3.95
N TYR A 208 7.58 -10.21 -2.84
CA TYR A 208 8.28 -8.95 -2.73
C TYR A 208 8.90 -8.74 -1.35
N VAL A 209 9.94 -7.91 -1.32
CA VAL A 209 10.52 -7.35 -0.10
C VAL A 209 10.90 -5.91 -0.37
N TYR A 210 10.42 -4.99 0.46
CA TYR A 210 10.82 -3.60 0.42
C TYR A 210 10.87 -2.99 1.83
N LEU A 211 11.61 -1.91 1.97
CA LEU A 211 11.66 -1.09 3.17
C LEU A 211 11.01 0.26 2.89
N THR A 212 10.26 0.77 3.86
CA THR A 212 9.86 2.17 3.94
C THR A 212 10.63 2.82 5.07
N LEU A 213 11.39 3.88 4.78
CA LEU A 213 12.21 4.64 5.72
C LEU A 213 11.62 6.03 5.92
N PRO A 214 10.71 6.24 6.89
CA PRO A 214 10.18 7.56 7.20
C PRO A 214 11.25 8.42 7.92
N ALA A 215 11.09 9.75 7.87
CA ALA A 215 11.98 10.72 8.52
C ALA A 215 13.47 10.54 8.14
N THR A 216 13.71 10.28 6.86
CA THR A 216 15.05 10.06 6.31
C THR A 216 15.49 11.18 5.35
N THR A 217 16.69 11.07 4.80
CA THR A 217 17.21 11.97 3.77
C THR A 217 17.55 11.20 2.50
N GLN A 218 17.59 11.90 1.36
CA GLN A 218 18.01 11.29 0.09
C GLN A 218 19.39 10.64 0.19
N GLN A 219 20.32 11.25 0.92
CA GLN A 219 21.67 10.69 1.10
C GLN A 219 21.65 9.37 1.85
N LYS A 220 20.87 9.26 2.95
CA LYS A 220 20.71 8.00 3.69
C LYS A 220 20.08 6.90 2.83
N VAL A 221 19.13 7.25 1.96
CA VAL A 221 18.53 6.29 1.02
C VAL A 221 19.54 5.82 -0.02
N ARG A 222 20.36 6.73 -0.54
CA ARG A 222 21.44 6.43 -1.49
C ARG A 222 22.48 5.48 -0.87
N ASP A 223 22.89 5.75 0.35
CA ASP A 223 23.95 5.03 1.05
C ASP A 223 23.46 3.81 1.82
N PHE A 224 22.17 3.50 1.72
CA PHE A 224 21.60 2.35 2.45
C PHE A 224 22.29 1.05 2.02
N ASP A 225 22.88 0.35 2.99
CA ASP A 225 23.46 -0.98 2.77
C ASP A 225 22.38 -2.05 2.72
N SER A 226 22.00 -2.46 1.52
CA SER A 226 20.99 -3.52 1.32
C SER A 226 21.45 -4.88 1.82
N HIS A 227 22.76 -5.11 2.01
CA HIS A 227 23.29 -6.35 2.57
C HIS A 227 23.13 -6.43 4.09
N SER A 228 22.76 -5.33 4.75
CA SER A 228 22.45 -5.35 6.18
C SER A 228 21.11 -6.06 6.50
N VAL A 229 20.29 -6.34 5.48
CA VAL A 229 19.00 -7.05 5.62
C VAL A 229 19.08 -8.40 4.92
N HIS A 230 19.11 -9.47 5.69
CA HIS A 230 19.15 -10.84 5.19
C HIS A 230 17.77 -11.49 5.28
N ILE A 231 17.18 -11.77 4.13
CA ILE A 231 15.92 -12.53 4.05
C ILE A 231 16.26 -14.00 3.85
N ILE A 232 16.16 -14.78 4.92
CA ILE A 232 16.43 -16.22 4.87
C ILE A 232 15.32 -16.96 4.12
N ARG A 233 14.06 -16.50 4.29
CA ARG A 233 12.92 -17.15 3.68
C ARG A 233 11.75 -16.15 3.49
N ASN A 234 11.16 -16.14 2.28
CA ASN A 234 9.95 -15.38 1.93
C ASN A 234 9.15 -16.17 0.87
N ASP A 235 8.67 -17.32 1.29
CA ASP A 235 7.83 -18.22 0.49
C ASP A 235 6.55 -18.58 1.29
N LYS A 236 5.93 -19.69 1.03
CA LYS A 236 4.63 -20.13 1.56
C LYS A 236 4.41 -19.92 3.04
#